data_41be6bc63b057357fdf2da5ce78d9095
#
_entry.id   41be6bc63b057357fdf2da5ce78d9095
#
_cell.length_a   1.000
_cell.length_b   1.000
_cell.length_c   1.000
_cell.angle_alpha   90.00
_cell.angle_beta   90.00
_cell.angle_gamma   90.00
#
_symmetry.space_group_name_H-M   'P 1'
#
loop_
_entity.id
_entity.type
_entity.pdbx_description
1 polymer ?
#
loop_
_entity_poly.entity_id
_entity_poly.type
_entity_poly.pdbx_seq_one_letter_code
_entity_poly.pdbx_strand_id
1 'polypeptide(L)'
;MKTFLLSMAGAFVAIILFIIVSFVFLGAIIGAAASSDPQPDEIVLTLDLRQSLTDQAPVSGFAAFSNQQGFTDLLVKIDAAANDDDVKGMFIRASEGAVGSARAEELRDALIDFRESGKFVVAHSQGSLLSSGPSAFRAISAADEIWMQPGTELAVTGLSFETQFLKGLLDNLSVTAEIEALYEYKNAPNSYKNETFTEPHREALAALAESIWAVSLEDIAEDRGLQAANLRTLLESGPIPAETAMDRELIDTLGWPEDARDAAKARADDAAFVSLANYTAPTGRPGAPMIAVVGGEGPIITGSGG
;
A
#
# COMPACT_ATOMS: atom_id res chain seq x y z
N MET A 1 46.21 -45.20 15.85
CA MET A 1 45.40 -45.32 14.61
C MET A 1 43.96 -45.76 14.90
N LYS A 2 43.67 -46.79 15.69
CA LYS A 2 42.28 -47.22 16.03
C LYS A 2 41.47 -46.15 16.75
N THR A 3 42.04 -45.44 17.74
CA THR A 3 41.35 -44.34 18.47
C THR A 3 41.03 -43.15 17.59
N PHE A 4 41.91 -42.80 16.65
CA PHE A 4 41.66 -41.73 15.68
C PHE A 4 40.49 -42.06 14.73
N LEU A 5 40.47 -43.31 14.21
CA LEU A 5 39.37 -43.77 13.35
C LEU A 5 38.03 -43.84 14.08
N LEU A 6 38.02 -44.23 15.35
CA LEU A 6 36.82 -44.23 16.20
C LEU A 6 36.32 -42.82 16.49
N SER A 7 37.21 -41.86 16.77
CA SER A 7 36.83 -40.45 16.97
C SER A 7 36.29 -39.84 15.68
N MET A 8 36.89 -40.13 14.54
CA MET A 8 36.43 -39.66 13.23
C MET A 8 35.04 -40.24 12.88
N ALA A 9 34.81 -41.51 13.12
CA ALA A 9 33.51 -42.16 12.93
C ALA A 9 32.46 -41.56 13.87
N GLY A 10 32.79 -41.29 15.13
CA GLY A 10 31.92 -40.64 16.09
C GLY A 10 31.54 -39.20 15.67
N ALA A 11 32.51 -38.43 15.19
CA ALA A 11 32.24 -37.08 14.67
C ALA A 11 31.34 -37.11 13.44
N PHE A 12 31.55 -38.06 12.53
CA PHE A 12 30.73 -38.24 11.34
C PHE A 12 29.27 -38.58 11.67
N VAL A 13 29.08 -39.52 12.62
CA VAL A 13 27.74 -39.88 13.12
C VAL A 13 27.06 -38.67 13.81
N ALA A 14 27.82 -37.91 14.60
CA ALA A 14 27.28 -36.71 15.26
C ALA A 14 26.83 -35.64 14.24
N ILE A 15 27.60 -35.44 13.17
CA ILE A 15 27.24 -34.50 12.08
C ILE A 15 25.97 -34.99 11.36
N ILE A 16 25.87 -36.25 11.04
CA ILE A 16 24.67 -36.84 10.39
C ILE A 16 23.44 -36.66 11.30
N LEU A 17 23.57 -36.98 12.59
CA LEU A 17 22.49 -36.79 13.56
C LEU A 17 22.08 -35.35 13.67
N PHE A 18 23.02 -34.41 13.71
CA PHE A 18 22.74 -32.96 13.73
C PHE A 18 21.98 -32.53 12.49
N ILE A 19 22.39 -32.99 11.31
CA ILE A 19 21.68 -32.69 10.04
C ILE A 19 20.26 -33.25 10.09
N ILE A 20 20.06 -34.49 10.50
CA ILE A 20 18.73 -35.10 10.59
C ILE A 20 17.84 -34.33 11.57
N VAL A 21 18.33 -34.01 12.76
CA VAL A 21 17.59 -33.25 13.77
C VAL A 21 17.24 -31.84 13.24
N SER A 22 18.18 -31.20 12.53
CA SER A 22 17.93 -29.89 11.90
C SER A 22 16.83 -29.97 10.83
N PHE A 23 16.82 -31.00 9.99
CA PHE A 23 15.77 -31.22 8.99
C PHE A 23 14.41 -31.52 9.62
N VAL A 24 14.37 -32.35 10.69
CA VAL A 24 13.14 -32.65 11.43
C VAL A 24 12.61 -31.37 12.10
N PHE A 25 13.48 -30.57 12.71
CA PHE A 25 13.12 -29.32 13.36
C PHE A 25 12.62 -28.29 12.33
N LEU A 26 13.31 -28.15 11.19
CA LEU A 26 12.89 -27.31 10.10
C LEU A 26 11.55 -27.79 9.50
N GLY A 27 11.36 -29.08 9.31
CA GLY A 27 10.10 -29.66 8.86
C GLY A 27 8.96 -29.44 9.86
N ALA A 28 9.23 -29.48 11.15
CA ALA A 28 8.25 -29.17 12.20
C ALA A 28 7.86 -27.70 12.20
N ILE A 29 8.83 -26.77 12.00
CA ILE A 29 8.56 -25.33 11.86
C ILE A 29 7.72 -25.05 10.61
N ILE A 30 8.08 -25.63 9.47
CA ILE A 30 7.34 -25.48 8.22
C ILE A 30 5.93 -26.08 8.35
N GLY A 31 5.80 -27.24 9.00
CA GLY A 31 4.51 -27.88 9.25
C GLY A 31 3.62 -27.06 10.20
N ALA A 32 4.19 -26.48 11.25
CA ALA A 32 3.47 -25.59 12.16
C ALA A 32 3.07 -24.27 11.49
N ALA A 33 3.91 -23.74 10.59
CA ALA A 33 3.60 -22.55 9.80
C ALA A 33 2.55 -22.83 8.70
N ALA A 34 2.44 -24.08 8.23
CA ALA A 34 1.46 -24.50 7.23
C ALA A 34 0.11 -24.93 7.84
N SER A 35 0.05 -25.22 9.15
CA SER A 35 -1.20 -25.44 9.86
C SER A 35 -1.80 -24.08 10.27
N SER A 36 -2.44 -23.40 9.33
CA SER A 36 -3.35 -22.30 9.69
C SER A 36 -4.55 -22.88 10.43
N ASP A 37 -4.87 -22.33 11.60
CA ASP A 37 -6.15 -22.60 12.24
C ASP A 37 -7.28 -22.28 11.23
N PRO A 38 -8.37 -23.05 11.22
CA PRO A 38 -9.50 -22.76 10.36
C PRO A 38 -9.97 -21.31 10.59
N GLN A 39 -10.24 -20.60 9.49
CA GLN A 39 -10.76 -19.23 9.57
C GLN A 39 -12.06 -19.22 10.39
N PRO A 40 -12.25 -18.28 11.33
CA PRO A 40 -13.51 -18.16 12.05
C PRO A 40 -14.69 -17.87 11.12
N ASP A 41 -15.90 -18.27 11.53
CA ASP A 41 -17.14 -18.10 10.74
C ASP A 41 -17.61 -16.64 10.65
N GLU A 42 -17.15 -15.76 11.57
CA GLU A 42 -17.47 -14.32 11.56
C GLU A 42 -16.19 -13.51 11.77
N ILE A 43 -15.86 -12.68 10.80
CA ILE A 43 -14.59 -11.95 10.80
C ILE A 43 -14.74 -10.47 10.43
N VAL A 44 -13.86 -9.67 11.01
CA VAL A 44 -13.52 -8.32 10.54
C VAL A 44 -12.13 -8.37 9.94
N LEU A 45 -12.00 -8.00 8.69
CA LEU A 45 -10.71 -7.95 8.02
C LEU A 45 -9.87 -6.79 8.54
N THR A 46 -8.57 -6.98 8.64
CA THR A 46 -7.65 -5.88 8.98
C THR A 46 -6.69 -5.61 7.84
N LEU A 47 -6.59 -4.34 7.46
CA LEU A 47 -5.65 -3.84 6.45
C LEU A 47 -4.72 -2.79 7.07
N ASP A 48 -3.41 -3.02 6.98
CA ASP A 48 -2.40 -2.08 7.47
C ASP A 48 -1.67 -1.41 6.30
N LEU A 49 -2.09 -0.20 5.96
CA LEU A 49 -1.50 0.59 4.87
C LEU A 49 -0.17 1.27 5.25
N ARG A 50 0.31 1.13 6.49
CA ARG A 50 1.61 1.66 6.91
C ARG A 50 2.78 0.83 6.37
N GLN A 51 2.49 -0.38 5.88
CA GLN A 51 3.46 -1.22 5.22
C GLN A 51 3.57 -0.86 3.73
N SER A 52 4.77 -1.00 3.18
CA SER A 52 4.97 -0.78 1.75
C SER A 52 4.21 -1.83 0.93
N LEU A 53 3.39 -1.37 0.01
CA LEU A 53 2.69 -2.21 -0.97
C LEU A 53 3.49 -2.23 -2.27
N THR A 54 3.81 -3.42 -2.76
CA THR A 54 4.33 -3.65 -4.11
C THR A 54 3.19 -4.04 -5.03
N ASP A 55 3.33 -3.90 -6.36
CA ASP A 55 2.27 -4.30 -7.29
C ASP A 55 2.02 -5.81 -7.22
N GLN A 56 3.08 -6.58 -7.03
CA GLN A 56 3.02 -8.02 -6.85
C GLN A 56 3.78 -8.47 -5.61
N ALA A 57 3.35 -9.58 -5.01
CA ALA A 57 4.11 -10.20 -3.94
C ALA A 57 5.46 -10.72 -4.47
N PRO A 58 6.56 -10.56 -3.72
CA PRO A 58 7.86 -11.04 -4.15
C PRO A 58 7.87 -12.57 -4.25
N VAL A 59 8.25 -13.11 -5.41
CA VAL A 59 8.25 -14.55 -5.69
C VAL A 59 9.60 -15.23 -5.53
N SER A 60 10.66 -14.49 -5.19
CA SER A 60 12.02 -15.02 -5.16
C SER A 60 12.85 -14.55 -3.96
N GLY A 61 13.87 -15.33 -3.61
CA GLY A 61 14.80 -15.05 -2.52
C GLY A 61 14.17 -15.09 -1.14
N PHE A 62 14.82 -14.46 -0.17
CA PHE A 62 14.29 -14.37 1.21
C PHE A 62 13.00 -13.54 1.29
N ALA A 63 12.75 -12.66 0.35
CA ALA A 63 11.53 -11.87 0.28
C ALA A 63 10.28 -12.74 0.03
N ALA A 64 10.41 -13.90 -0.60
CA ALA A 64 9.31 -14.86 -0.76
C ALA A 64 8.80 -15.43 0.59
N PHE A 65 9.57 -15.31 1.67
CA PHE A 65 9.16 -15.70 3.02
C PHE A 65 8.60 -14.52 3.83
N SER A 66 8.58 -13.32 3.25
CA SER A 66 7.89 -12.18 3.86
C SER A 66 6.39 -12.28 3.55
N ASN A 67 5.54 -11.97 4.52
CA ASN A 67 4.09 -11.85 4.31
C ASN A 67 3.73 -10.57 3.52
N GLN A 68 4.57 -10.17 2.57
CA GLN A 68 4.35 -8.99 1.76
C GLN A 68 3.28 -9.30 0.72
N GLN A 69 2.14 -8.65 0.83
CA GLN A 69 1.02 -8.82 -0.08
C GLN A 69 1.19 -7.90 -1.29
N GLY A 70 0.94 -8.43 -2.48
CA GLY A 70 0.84 -7.61 -3.69
C GLY A 70 -0.45 -6.78 -3.69
N PHE A 71 -0.40 -5.60 -4.28
CA PHE A 71 -1.56 -4.71 -4.35
C PHE A 71 -2.71 -5.33 -5.18
N THR A 72 -2.39 -6.00 -6.27
CA THR A 72 -3.39 -6.74 -7.07
C THR A 72 -4.08 -7.83 -6.25
N ASP A 73 -3.31 -8.62 -5.46
CA ASP A 73 -3.88 -9.65 -4.60
C ASP A 73 -4.78 -9.05 -3.50
N LEU A 74 -4.39 -7.87 -2.99
CA LEU A 74 -5.19 -7.13 -2.02
C LEU A 74 -6.56 -6.77 -2.60
N LEU A 75 -6.63 -6.20 -3.80
CA LEU A 75 -7.88 -5.84 -4.45
C LEU A 75 -8.77 -7.05 -4.73
N VAL A 76 -8.18 -8.14 -5.24
CA VAL A 76 -8.90 -9.42 -5.47
C VAL A 76 -9.48 -9.97 -4.18
N LYS A 77 -8.76 -9.87 -3.06
CA LYS A 77 -9.25 -10.31 -1.76
C LYS A 77 -10.35 -9.41 -1.21
N ILE A 78 -10.30 -8.10 -1.43
CA ILE A 78 -11.39 -7.18 -1.05
C ILE A 78 -12.67 -7.50 -1.83
N ASP A 79 -12.57 -7.71 -3.14
CA ASP A 79 -13.71 -8.12 -3.98
C ASP A 79 -14.32 -9.47 -3.53
N ALA A 80 -13.47 -10.46 -3.27
CA ALA A 80 -13.92 -11.74 -2.74
C ALA A 80 -14.60 -11.59 -1.37
N ALA A 81 -14.04 -10.77 -0.49
CA ALA A 81 -14.58 -10.50 0.83
C ALA A 81 -15.93 -9.74 0.78
N ALA A 82 -16.15 -8.90 -0.23
CA ALA A 82 -17.44 -8.26 -0.46
C ALA A 82 -18.56 -9.29 -0.68
N ASN A 83 -18.23 -10.45 -1.24
CA ASN A 83 -19.16 -11.54 -1.56
C ASN A 83 -19.13 -12.70 -0.54
N ASP A 84 -18.44 -12.58 0.59
CA ASP A 84 -18.29 -13.61 1.61
C ASP A 84 -19.15 -13.27 2.83
N ASP A 85 -20.15 -14.08 3.15
CA ASP A 85 -21.09 -13.85 4.26
C ASP A 85 -20.40 -13.89 5.64
N ASP A 86 -19.25 -14.56 5.76
CA ASP A 86 -18.47 -14.63 6.99
C ASP A 86 -17.78 -13.30 7.31
N VAL A 87 -17.54 -12.45 6.30
CA VAL A 87 -16.94 -11.13 6.46
C VAL A 87 -18.01 -10.10 6.84
N LYS A 88 -17.86 -9.47 8.01
CA LYS A 88 -18.78 -8.44 8.50
C LYS A 88 -18.35 -7.02 8.16
N GLY A 89 -17.06 -6.78 8.08
CA GLY A 89 -16.50 -5.45 7.78
C GLY A 89 -14.98 -5.46 7.70
N MET A 90 -14.41 -4.26 7.62
CA MET A 90 -12.97 -4.04 7.54
C MET A 90 -12.52 -2.95 8.50
N PHE A 91 -11.37 -3.17 9.16
CA PHE A 91 -10.65 -2.18 9.93
C PHE A 91 -9.32 -1.83 9.25
N ILE A 92 -9.12 -0.56 8.93
CA ILE A 92 -7.95 -0.08 8.18
C ILE A 92 -7.07 0.78 9.08
N ARG A 93 -5.77 0.48 9.14
CA ARG A 93 -4.75 1.38 9.65
C ARG A 93 -4.22 2.21 8.49
N ALA A 94 -4.56 3.49 8.49
CA ALA A 94 -4.16 4.42 7.44
C ALA A 94 -2.64 4.61 7.38
N SER A 95 -2.12 4.84 6.19
CA SER A 95 -0.70 5.12 5.97
C SER A 95 -0.36 6.56 6.29
N GLU A 96 0.77 6.76 6.93
CA GLU A 96 1.47 8.06 6.97
C GLU A 96 2.40 8.23 5.74
N GLY A 97 2.60 7.18 5.00
CA GLY A 97 3.54 7.03 3.90
C GLY A 97 2.89 6.99 2.50
N ALA A 98 3.71 6.65 1.53
CA ALA A 98 3.35 6.74 0.12
C ALA A 98 2.36 5.65 -0.31
N VAL A 99 1.09 5.99 -0.33
CA VAL A 99 0.13 5.35 -1.24
C VAL A 99 0.17 6.16 -2.52
N GLY A 100 0.65 5.58 -3.62
CA GLY A 100 0.66 6.27 -4.93
C GLY A 100 -0.77 6.65 -5.35
N SER A 101 -0.92 7.74 -6.14
CA SER A 101 -2.24 8.27 -6.51
C SER A 101 -3.15 7.24 -7.18
N ALA A 102 -2.62 6.44 -8.11
CA ALA A 102 -3.38 5.37 -8.77
C ALA A 102 -3.84 4.29 -7.81
N ARG A 103 -2.94 3.82 -6.90
CA ARG A 103 -3.31 2.82 -5.90
C ARG A 103 -4.34 3.34 -4.89
N ALA A 104 -4.27 4.63 -4.55
CA ALA A 104 -5.24 5.26 -3.67
C ALA A 104 -6.63 5.27 -4.30
N GLU A 105 -6.72 5.56 -5.59
CA GLU A 105 -7.95 5.51 -6.37
C GLU A 105 -8.54 4.10 -6.41
N GLU A 106 -7.77 3.12 -6.87
CA GLU A 106 -8.22 1.72 -6.97
C GLU A 106 -8.63 1.15 -5.60
N LEU A 107 -7.92 1.51 -4.51
CA LEU A 107 -8.30 1.08 -3.17
C LEU A 107 -9.60 1.75 -2.71
N ARG A 108 -9.75 3.08 -2.95
CA ARG A 108 -10.99 3.80 -2.65
C ARG A 108 -12.19 3.14 -3.35
N ASP A 109 -12.06 2.86 -4.65
CA ASP A 109 -13.12 2.24 -5.44
C ASP A 109 -13.47 0.83 -4.90
N ALA A 110 -12.46 0.02 -4.58
CA ALA A 110 -12.67 -1.28 -3.97
C ALA A 110 -13.36 -1.19 -2.59
N LEU A 111 -13.10 -0.14 -1.80
CA LEU A 111 -13.78 0.10 -0.52
C LEU A 111 -15.22 0.56 -0.73
N ILE A 112 -15.52 1.34 -1.77
CA ILE A 112 -16.89 1.71 -2.13
C ILE A 112 -17.69 0.45 -2.48
N ASP A 113 -17.19 -0.41 -3.38
CA ASP A 113 -17.83 -1.66 -3.76
C ASP A 113 -18.04 -2.59 -2.56
N PHE A 114 -17.04 -2.66 -1.66
CA PHE A 114 -17.14 -3.43 -0.42
C PHE A 114 -18.25 -2.91 0.49
N ARG A 115 -18.41 -1.61 0.65
CA ARG A 115 -19.49 -0.99 1.43
C ARG A 115 -20.86 -1.18 0.79
N GLU A 116 -20.95 -1.10 -0.55
CA GLU A 116 -22.18 -1.36 -1.31
C GLU A 116 -22.68 -2.79 -1.13
N SER A 117 -21.81 -3.75 -0.80
CA SER A 117 -22.21 -5.10 -0.40
C SER A 117 -22.89 -5.19 0.97
N GLY A 118 -23.02 -4.07 1.71
CA GLY A 118 -23.66 -3.97 3.02
C GLY A 118 -22.70 -4.16 4.20
N LYS A 119 -21.39 -4.18 3.95
CA LYS A 119 -20.33 -4.34 4.95
C LYS A 119 -19.76 -3.00 5.34
N PHE A 120 -19.28 -2.87 6.58
CA PHE A 120 -18.73 -1.61 7.06
C PHE A 120 -17.21 -1.52 6.88
N VAL A 121 -16.72 -0.28 6.79
CA VAL A 121 -15.29 0.06 6.80
C VAL A 121 -15.02 1.10 7.87
N VAL A 122 -14.15 0.78 8.83
CA VAL A 122 -13.63 1.71 9.84
C VAL A 122 -12.16 1.94 9.57
N ALA A 123 -11.74 3.19 9.42
CA ALA A 123 -10.34 3.56 9.22
C ALA A 123 -9.82 4.35 10.43
N HIS A 124 -8.53 4.16 10.77
CA HIS A 124 -7.87 4.93 11.80
C HIS A 124 -6.55 5.52 11.28
N SER A 125 -6.37 6.83 11.46
CA SER A 125 -5.13 7.55 11.19
C SER A 125 -4.47 8.02 12.48
N GLN A 126 -3.14 7.92 12.55
CA GLN A 126 -2.37 8.52 13.64
C GLN A 126 -2.00 10.00 13.37
N GLY A 127 -2.56 10.58 12.33
CA GLY A 127 -2.23 11.92 11.86
C GLY A 127 -1.09 11.91 10.83
N SER A 128 -0.71 13.10 10.38
CA SER A 128 0.47 13.29 9.51
C SER A 128 0.46 12.44 8.22
N LEU A 129 -0.56 12.60 7.39
CA LEU A 129 -0.63 11.99 6.05
C LEU A 129 0.30 12.72 5.05
N LEU A 130 1.46 13.16 5.53
CA LEU A 130 2.36 14.15 4.98
C LEU A 130 3.09 13.75 3.68
N SER A 131 3.29 12.47 3.44
CA SER A 131 4.34 12.08 2.47
C SER A 131 3.87 11.85 1.04
N SER A 132 2.56 11.86 0.79
CA SER A 132 2.01 11.50 -0.52
C SER A 132 0.94 12.45 -1.05
N GLY A 133 0.95 13.72 -0.61
CA GLY A 133 -0.12 14.64 -0.95
C GLY A 133 -1.48 14.13 -0.47
N PRO A 134 -2.56 14.25 -1.25
CA PRO A 134 -3.90 13.83 -0.85
C PRO A 134 -4.11 12.31 -0.90
N SER A 135 -3.20 11.54 -1.50
CA SER A 135 -3.42 10.13 -1.83
C SER A 135 -3.65 9.23 -0.61
N ALA A 136 -2.93 9.47 0.50
CA ALA A 136 -3.11 8.66 1.71
C ALA A 136 -4.50 8.89 2.35
N PHE A 137 -5.01 10.12 2.31
CA PHE A 137 -6.35 10.42 2.77
C PHE A 137 -7.42 9.92 1.79
N ARG A 138 -7.22 10.12 0.48
CA ARG A 138 -8.07 9.57 -0.58
C ARG A 138 -8.26 8.06 -0.46
N ALA A 139 -7.19 7.32 -0.09
CA ALA A 139 -7.25 5.87 0.06
C ALA A 139 -8.22 5.37 1.16
N ILE A 140 -8.59 6.25 2.11
CA ILE A 140 -9.51 5.91 3.21
C ILE A 140 -10.74 6.81 3.27
N SER A 141 -10.86 7.81 2.37
CA SER A 141 -11.95 8.79 2.41
C SER A 141 -13.33 8.14 2.27
N ALA A 142 -13.41 7.03 1.55
CA ALA A 142 -14.64 6.25 1.38
C ALA A 142 -15.00 5.36 2.58
N ALA A 143 -14.26 5.36 3.69
CA ALA A 143 -14.66 4.61 4.89
C ALA A 143 -15.95 5.17 5.52
N ASP A 144 -16.74 4.30 6.15
CA ASP A 144 -17.95 4.71 6.88
C ASP A 144 -17.62 5.57 8.09
N GLU A 145 -16.49 5.28 8.73
CA GLU A 145 -15.98 5.98 9.89
C GLU A 145 -14.47 6.16 9.81
N ILE A 146 -14.01 7.40 9.88
CA ILE A 146 -12.59 7.74 9.95
C ILE A 146 -12.28 8.26 11.34
N TRP A 147 -11.44 7.53 12.04
CA TRP A 147 -10.93 7.88 13.35
C TRP A 147 -9.55 8.52 13.25
N MET A 148 -9.27 9.48 14.10
CA MET A 148 -7.95 10.11 14.16
C MET A 148 -7.47 10.25 15.60
N GLN A 149 -6.16 10.06 15.80
CA GLN A 149 -5.57 10.18 17.12
C GLN A 149 -5.67 11.62 17.64
N PRO A 150 -6.14 11.84 18.89
CA PRO A 150 -6.21 13.17 19.49
C PRO A 150 -4.84 13.85 19.57
N GLY A 151 -4.84 15.19 19.41
CA GLY A 151 -3.62 15.98 19.51
C GLY A 151 -2.65 15.82 18.35
N THR A 152 -3.11 15.27 17.23
CA THR A 152 -2.37 15.18 15.98
C THR A 152 -2.94 16.16 14.94
N GLU A 153 -2.37 16.15 13.75
CA GLU A 153 -2.77 17.03 12.66
C GLU A 153 -3.02 16.23 11.38
N LEU A 154 -4.08 16.54 10.67
CA LEU A 154 -4.27 16.13 9.29
C LEU A 154 -3.45 17.07 8.40
N ALA A 155 -2.31 16.57 7.95
CA ALA A 155 -1.38 17.36 7.17
C ALA A 155 -1.34 16.85 5.72
N VAL A 156 -2.37 17.12 4.97
CA VAL A 156 -2.39 16.89 3.52
C VAL A 156 -1.68 18.07 2.87
N THR A 157 -0.42 17.86 2.51
CA THR A 157 0.36 18.87 1.77
C THR A 157 0.14 18.75 0.27
N GLY A 158 0.42 19.84 -0.46
CA GLY A 158 0.36 19.86 -1.92
C GLY A 158 1.33 18.86 -2.57
N LEU A 159 1.24 18.71 -3.87
CA LEU A 159 2.14 17.91 -4.67
C LEU A 159 3.38 18.70 -5.07
N SER A 160 4.56 18.09 -5.00
CA SER A 160 5.79 18.65 -5.52
C SER A 160 6.49 17.67 -6.47
N PHE A 161 7.04 18.20 -7.55
CA PHE A 161 7.91 17.46 -8.45
C PHE A 161 9.31 18.05 -8.40
N GLU A 162 10.29 17.19 -8.14
CA GLU A 162 11.70 17.54 -8.16
C GLU A 162 12.39 16.89 -9.36
N THR A 163 13.16 17.66 -10.08
CA THR A 163 13.95 17.18 -11.22
C THR A 163 15.40 17.57 -11.07
N GLN A 164 16.30 16.59 -11.13
CA GLN A 164 17.73 16.84 -11.14
C GLN A 164 18.20 17.30 -12.53
N PHE A 165 18.97 18.38 -12.55
CA PHE A 165 19.62 18.89 -13.76
C PHE A 165 21.12 18.64 -13.66
N LEU A 166 21.66 17.84 -14.57
CA LEU A 166 23.04 17.38 -14.58
C LEU A 166 23.95 18.19 -15.51
N LYS A 167 23.39 19.18 -16.23
CA LYS A 167 24.17 19.96 -17.19
C LYS A 167 25.41 20.59 -16.56
N GLY A 168 25.30 21.26 -15.42
CA GLY A 168 26.46 21.88 -14.76
C GLY A 168 27.53 20.88 -14.35
N LEU A 169 27.17 19.66 -13.94
CA LEU A 169 28.09 18.57 -13.67
C LEU A 169 28.82 18.13 -14.96
N LEU A 170 28.08 17.94 -16.04
CA LEU A 170 28.63 17.52 -17.34
C LEU A 170 29.55 18.56 -17.90
N ASP A 171 29.22 19.86 -17.83
CA ASP A 171 30.06 20.96 -18.25
C ASP A 171 31.40 20.98 -17.49
N ASN A 172 31.38 20.78 -16.16
CA ASN A 172 32.59 20.68 -15.35
C ASN A 172 33.48 19.49 -15.71
N LEU A 173 32.90 18.43 -16.25
CA LEU A 173 33.59 17.25 -16.75
C LEU A 173 33.98 17.39 -18.24
N SER A 174 33.67 18.52 -18.87
CA SER A 174 33.86 18.75 -20.31
C SER A 174 33.13 17.72 -21.18
N VAL A 175 31.93 17.25 -20.71
CA VAL A 175 31.07 16.32 -21.43
C VAL A 175 29.87 17.07 -21.98
N THR A 176 29.61 16.95 -23.28
CA THR A 176 28.41 17.50 -23.92
C THR A 176 27.38 16.41 -24.17
N ALA A 177 26.17 16.61 -23.67
CA ALA A 177 25.05 15.69 -23.90
C ALA A 177 24.41 15.96 -25.26
N GLU A 178 24.65 15.09 -26.23
CA GLU A 178 24.04 15.12 -27.56
C GLU A 178 22.82 14.23 -27.60
N ILE A 179 21.65 14.80 -27.26
CA ILE A 179 20.37 14.08 -27.22
C ILE A 179 19.38 14.86 -28.08
N GLU A 180 18.84 14.22 -29.10
CA GLU A 180 17.77 14.81 -29.92
C GLU A 180 16.41 14.63 -29.27
N ALA A 181 15.58 15.66 -29.34
CA ALA A 181 14.20 15.66 -28.89
C ALA A 181 13.32 16.34 -29.92
N LEU A 182 12.19 15.74 -30.23
CA LEU A 182 11.20 16.32 -31.12
C LEU A 182 10.22 17.16 -30.30
N TYR A 183 10.15 18.42 -30.66
CA TYR A 183 9.29 19.43 -30.05
C TYR A 183 9.61 19.75 -28.58
N GLU A 184 9.02 20.83 -28.07
CA GLU A 184 9.33 21.48 -26.79
C GLU A 184 8.83 20.72 -25.56
N TYR A 185 7.82 19.86 -25.71
CA TYR A 185 7.28 19.06 -24.61
C TYR A 185 7.97 17.69 -24.43
N LYS A 186 8.98 17.39 -25.24
CA LYS A 186 9.83 16.20 -25.02
C LYS A 186 10.87 16.49 -23.94
N ASN A 187 10.46 16.43 -22.69
CA ASN A 187 11.16 16.95 -21.52
C ASN A 187 12.31 16.07 -20.98
N ALA A 188 12.33 14.76 -21.28
CA ALA A 188 13.31 13.82 -20.74
C ALA A 188 14.78 14.24 -20.96
N PRO A 189 15.21 14.81 -22.11
CA PRO A 189 16.56 15.28 -22.30
C PRO A 189 16.93 16.54 -21.49
N ASN A 190 15.96 17.27 -20.98
CA ASN A 190 16.21 18.55 -20.30
C ASN A 190 17.09 18.39 -19.05
N SER A 191 17.01 17.27 -18.36
CA SER A 191 17.86 16.94 -17.21
C SER A 191 19.36 16.95 -17.54
N TYR A 192 19.73 16.73 -18.80
CA TYR A 192 21.11 16.71 -19.27
C TYR A 192 21.50 17.95 -20.07
N LYS A 193 20.52 18.62 -20.69
CA LYS A 193 20.77 19.74 -21.62
C LYS A 193 20.56 21.11 -21.01
N ASN A 194 19.82 21.21 -19.93
CA ASN A 194 19.46 22.44 -19.26
C ASN A 194 19.89 22.46 -17.80
N GLU A 195 20.10 23.64 -17.24
CA GLU A 195 20.39 23.83 -15.82
C GLU A 195 19.12 23.98 -14.96
N THR A 196 17.97 24.23 -15.62
CA THR A 196 16.68 24.45 -14.95
C THR A 196 15.54 24.04 -15.89
N PHE A 197 14.33 24.13 -15.39
CA PHE A 197 13.11 23.88 -16.18
C PHE A 197 13.00 24.85 -17.36
N THR A 198 12.68 24.30 -18.53
CA THR A 198 12.11 25.08 -19.62
C THR A 198 10.63 25.41 -19.32
N GLU A 199 10.08 26.43 -19.95
CA GLU A 199 8.66 26.79 -19.75
C GLU A 199 7.70 25.64 -20.11
N PRO A 200 7.83 24.95 -21.28
CA PRO A 200 7.00 23.77 -21.58
C PRO A 200 7.16 22.62 -20.58
N HIS A 201 8.36 22.45 -20.02
CA HIS A 201 8.59 21.42 -18.98
C HIS A 201 7.85 21.76 -17.68
N ARG A 202 7.94 23.03 -17.26
CA ARG A 202 7.24 23.53 -16.06
C ARG A 202 5.72 23.43 -16.24
N GLU A 203 5.22 23.86 -17.40
CA GLU A 203 3.78 23.78 -17.73
C GLU A 203 3.27 22.35 -17.68
N ALA A 204 3.98 21.41 -18.30
CA ALA A 204 3.59 19.99 -18.30
C ALA A 204 3.52 19.40 -16.88
N LEU A 205 4.52 19.68 -16.02
CA LEU A 205 4.53 19.19 -14.65
C LEU A 205 3.46 19.87 -13.78
N ALA A 206 3.23 21.17 -13.98
CA ALA A 206 2.19 21.89 -13.26
C ALA A 206 0.79 21.37 -13.63
N ALA A 207 0.52 21.12 -14.91
CA ALA A 207 -0.72 20.53 -15.36
C ALA A 207 -0.94 19.12 -14.81
N LEU A 208 0.11 18.31 -14.74
CA LEU A 208 0.04 16.98 -14.13
C LEU A 208 -0.27 17.07 -12.62
N ALA A 209 0.44 17.94 -11.90
CA ALA A 209 0.20 18.15 -10.47
C ALA A 209 -1.24 18.59 -10.20
N GLU A 210 -1.72 19.59 -10.95
CA GLU A 210 -3.10 20.10 -10.80
C GLU A 210 -4.14 19.01 -11.12
N SER A 211 -3.92 18.19 -12.15
CA SER A 211 -4.83 17.09 -12.46
C SER A 211 -4.93 16.08 -11.33
N ILE A 212 -3.78 15.63 -10.78
CA ILE A 212 -3.76 14.68 -9.66
C ILE A 212 -4.42 15.30 -8.42
N TRP A 213 -4.15 16.57 -8.15
CA TRP A 213 -4.71 17.27 -7.01
C TRP A 213 -6.22 17.43 -7.14
N ALA A 214 -6.71 17.90 -8.29
CA ALA A 214 -8.12 18.14 -8.55
C ALA A 214 -8.95 16.86 -8.43
N VAL A 215 -8.54 15.78 -9.08
CA VAL A 215 -9.25 14.49 -9.01
C VAL A 215 -9.28 13.96 -7.56
N SER A 216 -8.17 14.05 -6.85
CA SER A 216 -8.13 13.59 -5.45
C SER A 216 -9.06 14.41 -4.55
N LEU A 217 -9.17 15.72 -4.79
CA LEU A 217 -10.09 16.57 -4.02
C LEU A 217 -11.55 16.29 -4.35
N GLU A 218 -11.86 16.03 -5.63
CA GLU A 218 -13.20 15.66 -6.06
C GLU A 218 -13.65 14.37 -5.38
N ASP A 219 -12.84 13.34 -5.38
CA ASP A 219 -13.12 12.07 -4.73
C ASP A 219 -13.32 12.21 -3.20
N ILE A 220 -12.39 12.87 -2.52
CA ILE A 220 -12.51 13.10 -1.07
C ILE A 220 -13.76 13.92 -0.76
N ALA A 221 -14.06 14.95 -1.56
CA ALA A 221 -15.24 15.79 -1.35
C ALA A 221 -16.52 15.00 -1.55
N GLU A 222 -16.59 14.14 -2.57
CA GLU A 222 -17.71 13.23 -2.80
C GLU A 222 -17.92 12.29 -1.61
N ASP A 223 -16.86 11.60 -1.18
CA ASP A 223 -16.93 10.63 -0.09
C ASP A 223 -17.34 11.24 1.25
N ARG A 224 -16.90 12.47 1.51
CA ARG A 224 -17.18 13.19 2.76
C ARG A 224 -18.38 14.15 2.67
N GLY A 225 -19.09 14.22 1.54
CA GLY A 225 -20.22 15.10 1.33
C GLY A 225 -19.88 16.59 1.36
N LEU A 226 -18.64 16.94 0.99
CA LEU A 226 -18.11 18.31 1.04
C LEU A 226 -18.11 18.97 -0.34
N GLN A 227 -17.90 20.28 -0.37
CA GLN A 227 -17.66 21.00 -1.61
C GLN A 227 -16.16 21.02 -1.93
N ALA A 228 -15.74 20.53 -3.10
CA ALA A 228 -14.33 20.40 -3.48
C ALA A 228 -13.55 21.75 -3.37
N ALA A 229 -14.18 22.88 -3.70
CA ALA A 229 -13.55 24.20 -3.58
C ALA A 229 -13.28 24.60 -2.11
N ASN A 230 -14.18 24.25 -1.20
CA ASN A 230 -14.00 24.51 0.23
C ASN A 230 -12.94 23.58 0.81
N LEU A 231 -12.94 22.31 0.41
CA LEU A 231 -11.93 21.33 0.77
C LEU A 231 -10.54 21.77 0.30
N ARG A 232 -10.41 22.23 -0.96
CA ARG A 232 -9.15 22.79 -1.48
C ARG A 232 -8.63 23.91 -0.58
N THR A 233 -9.46 24.90 -0.31
CA THR A 233 -9.08 26.05 0.54
C THR A 233 -8.62 25.59 1.93
N LEU A 234 -9.30 24.61 2.50
CA LEU A 234 -8.99 24.07 3.82
C LEU A 234 -7.65 23.33 3.83
N LEU A 235 -7.42 22.42 2.88
CA LEU A 235 -6.18 21.63 2.80
C LEU A 235 -4.97 22.50 2.41
N GLU A 236 -5.15 23.51 1.56
CA GLU A 236 -4.10 24.46 1.19
C GLU A 236 -3.75 25.45 2.31
N SER A 237 -4.57 25.57 3.36
CA SER A 237 -4.28 26.44 4.51
C SER A 237 -3.17 25.90 5.43
N GLY A 238 -2.78 24.65 5.27
CA GLY A 238 -1.73 23.99 6.05
C GLY A 238 -2.26 22.84 6.92
N PRO A 239 -1.45 22.35 7.86
CA PRO A 239 -1.85 21.29 8.75
C PRO A 239 -3.13 21.65 9.53
N ILE A 240 -4.07 20.72 9.59
CA ILE A 240 -5.37 20.90 10.22
C ILE A 240 -5.36 20.09 11.52
N PRO A 241 -5.48 20.73 12.69
CA PRO A 241 -5.62 20.02 13.97
C PRO A 241 -6.75 18.98 13.91
N ALA A 242 -6.56 17.83 14.55
CA ALA A 242 -7.50 16.72 14.52
C ALA A 242 -8.92 17.14 14.95
N GLU A 243 -9.05 18.02 15.95
CA GLU A 243 -10.30 18.58 16.41
C GLU A 243 -10.98 19.42 15.31
N THR A 244 -10.19 20.21 14.60
CA THR A 244 -10.70 21.01 13.46
C THR A 244 -11.08 20.12 12.28
N ALA A 245 -10.32 19.04 12.02
CA ALA A 245 -10.66 18.07 10.98
C ALA A 245 -12.01 17.40 11.26
N MET A 246 -12.29 17.07 12.52
CA MET A 246 -13.58 16.57 12.97
C MET A 246 -14.70 17.63 12.83
N ASP A 247 -14.48 18.86 13.28
CA ASP A 247 -15.45 19.95 13.15
C ASP A 247 -15.78 20.28 11.69
N ARG A 248 -14.88 19.94 10.77
CA ARG A 248 -15.02 20.13 9.31
C ARG A 248 -15.47 18.88 8.57
N GLU A 249 -15.86 17.84 9.29
CA GLU A 249 -16.37 16.58 8.73
C GLU A 249 -15.37 15.83 7.82
N LEU A 250 -14.07 16.15 7.95
CA LEU A 250 -13.01 15.39 7.29
C LEU A 250 -12.82 14.01 7.94
N ILE A 251 -12.99 13.95 9.25
CA ILE A 251 -12.99 12.75 10.05
C ILE A 251 -14.22 12.70 10.93
N ASP A 252 -14.55 11.53 11.47
CA ASP A 252 -15.80 11.32 12.24
C ASP A 252 -15.55 11.31 13.74
N THR A 253 -14.43 10.78 14.20
CA THR A 253 -14.19 10.55 15.63
C THR A 253 -12.72 10.74 16.00
N LEU A 254 -12.49 11.30 17.19
CA LEU A 254 -11.18 11.32 17.84
C LEU A 254 -11.04 10.13 18.78
N GLY A 255 -9.99 9.35 18.63
CA GLY A 255 -9.71 8.19 19.47
C GLY A 255 -8.39 7.53 19.12
N TRP A 256 -7.96 6.62 19.98
CA TRP A 256 -6.78 5.82 19.75
C TRP A 256 -7.06 4.65 18.81
N PRO A 257 -6.01 4.03 18.23
CA PRO A 257 -6.20 2.87 17.34
C PRO A 257 -6.98 1.73 17.98
N GLU A 258 -6.79 1.53 19.27
CA GLU A 258 -7.48 0.50 20.06
C GLU A 258 -8.97 0.81 20.18
N ASP A 259 -9.33 2.09 20.42
CA ASP A 259 -10.74 2.52 20.52
C ASP A 259 -11.47 2.31 19.19
N ALA A 260 -10.87 2.69 18.07
CA ALA A 260 -11.41 2.47 16.73
C ALA A 260 -11.54 0.98 16.38
N ARG A 261 -10.57 0.16 16.82
CA ARG A 261 -10.60 -1.28 16.65
C ARG A 261 -11.73 -1.93 17.48
N ASP A 262 -11.89 -1.49 18.73
CA ASP A 262 -12.95 -1.97 19.61
C ASP A 262 -14.34 -1.56 19.06
N ALA A 263 -14.47 -0.35 18.49
CA ALA A 263 -15.67 0.09 17.80
C ALA A 263 -15.99 -0.79 16.57
N ALA A 264 -14.99 -1.11 15.74
CA ALA A 264 -15.17 -2.02 14.62
C ALA A 264 -15.58 -3.43 15.08
N LYS A 265 -15.00 -3.91 16.17
CA LYS A 265 -15.34 -5.21 16.75
C LYS A 265 -16.77 -5.25 17.29
N ALA A 266 -17.18 -4.22 18.02
CA ALA A 266 -18.52 -4.09 18.57
C ALA A 266 -19.59 -4.02 17.45
N ARG A 267 -19.26 -3.38 16.32
CA ARG A 267 -20.14 -3.30 15.14
C ARG A 267 -20.36 -4.65 14.45
N ALA A 268 -19.47 -5.61 14.71
CA ALA A 268 -19.51 -6.97 14.17
C ALA A 268 -19.82 -8.05 15.23
N ASP A 269 -20.57 -7.71 16.26
CA ASP A 269 -20.96 -8.63 17.34
C ASP A 269 -19.77 -9.42 17.94
N ASP A 270 -18.64 -8.73 18.17
CA ASP A 270 -17.38 -9.29 18.67
C ASP A 270 -16.66 -10.29 17.74
N ALA A 271 -16.92 -10.24 16.44
CA ALA A 271 -16.25 -11.08 15.44
C ALA A 271 -14.72 -11.01 15.53
N ALA A 272 -14.06 -12.06 15.08
CA ALA A 272 -12.62 -12.17 15.14
C ALA A 272 -11.94 -11.28 14.10
N PHE A 273 -10.78 -10.70 14.44
CA PHE A 273 -9.97 -9.98 13.46
C PHE A 273 -9.08 -10.96 12.68
N VAL A 274 -9.12 -10.86 11.36
CA VAL A 274 -8.26 -11.60 10.44
C VAL A 274 -7.55 -10.62 9.53
N SER A 275 -6.22 -10.72 9.43
CA SER A 275 -5.47 -9.90 8.46
C SER A 275 -5.90 -10.23 7.04
N LEU A 276 -6.11 -9.23 6.20
CA LEU A 276 -6.42 -9.43 4.78
C LEU A 276 -5.34 -10.26 4.07
N ALA A 277 -4.08 -10.16 4.51
CA ALA A 277 -2.99 -11.01 4.01
C ALA A 277 -3.25 -12.52 4.25
N ASN A 278 -3.84 -12.85 5.41
CA ASN A 278 -4.12 -14.23 5.83
C ASN A 278 -5.54 -14.68 5.49
N TYR A 279 -6.38 -13.78 4.99
CA TYR A 279 -7.74 -14.11 4.59
C TYR A 279 -7.72 -15.11 3.43
N THR A 280 -8.50 -16.17 3.62
CA THR A 280 -8.72 -17.21 2.61
C THR A 280 -10.10 -17.01 2.00
N ALA A 281 -10.11 -16.50 0.77
CA ALA A 281 -11.35 -16.31 0.04
C ALA A 281 -12.05 -17.65 -0.22
N PRO A 282 -13.40 -17.68 -0.20
CA PRO A 282 -14.15 -18.85 -0.63
C PRO A 282 -13.72 -19.31 -2.02
N THR A 283 -13.68 -20.62 -2.23
CA THR A 283 -13.37 -21.17 -3.55
C THR A 283 -14.42 -20.73 -4.55
N GLY A 284 -14.00 -20.20 -5.69
CA GLY A 284 -14.88 -19.77 -6.78
C GLY A 284 -15.84 -20.88 -7.24
N ARG A 285 -16.92 -20.49 -7.92
CA ARG A 285 -17.92 -21.45 -8.43
C ARG A 285 -17.26 -22.42 -9.41
N PRO A 286 -17.46 -23.75 -9.25
CA PRO A 286 -16.97 -24.72 -10.21
C PRO A 286 -17.44 -24.40 -11.65
N GLY A 287 -16.50 -24.31 -12.59
CA GLY A 287 -16.81 -24.02 -14.00
C GLY A 287 -16.96 -22.53 -14.33
N ALA A 288 -16.72 -21.62 -13.40
CA ALA A 288 -16.66 -20.20 -13.71
C ALA A 288 -15.49 -19.89 -14.66
N PRO A 289 -15.66 -18.93 -15.60
CA PRO A 289 -14.55 -18.48 -16.44
C PRO A 289 -13.42 -17.89 -15.57
N MET A 290 -12.19 -18.24 -15.91
CA MET A 290 -11.02 -17.70 -15.23
C MET A 290 -10.44 -16.51 -15.99
N ILE A 291 -10.08 -15.46 -15.24
CA ILE A 291 -9.28 -14.34 -15.74
C ILE A 291 -7.88 -14.52 -15.18
N ALA A 292 -6.88 -14.63 -16.06
CA ALA A 292 -5.49 -14.66 -15.65
C ALA A 292 -4.94 -13.24 -15.62
N VAL A 293 -4.43 -12.82 -14.46
CA VAL A 293 -3.66 -11.58 -14.30
C VAL A 293 -2.19 -11.94 -14.34
N VAL A 294 -1.47 -11.41 -15.33
CA VAL A 294 -0.03 -11.62 -15.49
C VAL A 294 0.67 -10.29 -15.32
N GLY A 295 1.38 -10.15 -14.22
CA GLY A 295 2.18 -8.98 -13.94
C GLY A 295 3.63 -9.17 -14.39
N GLY A 296 4.31 -8.05 -14.65
CA GLY A 296 5.74 -8.00 -14.96
C GLY A 296 6.35 -6.74 -14.36
N GLU A 297 7.44 -6.90 -13.65
CA GLU A 297 8.22 -5.78 -13.08
C GLU A 297 9.62 -5.79 -13.68
N GLY A 298 10.15 -4.59 -13.91
CA GLY A 298 11.52 -4.40 -14.35
C GLY A 298 11.66 -3.43 -15.54
N PRO A 299 12.89 -3.14 -15.96
CA PRO A 299 13.12 -2.27 -17.10
C PRO A 299 12.71 -2.96 -18.40
N ILE A 300 12.10 -2.20 -19.30
CA ILE A 300 11.85 -2.65 -20.67
C ILE A 300 13.16 -2.49 -21.46
N ILE A 301 13.78 -3.61 -21.80
CA ILE A 301 15.03 -3.64 -22.55
C ILE A 301 14.87 -4.44 -23.85
N THR A 302 15.67 -4.12 -24.85
CA THR A 302 15.76 -4.91 -26.09
C THR A 302 16.79 -6.03 -25.90
N GLY A 303 16.45 -7.25 -26.31
CA GLY A 303 17.31 -8.43 -26.23
C GLY A 303 16.93 -9.40 -25.12
N SER A 304 17.79 -10.39 -24.87
CA SER A 304 17.60 -11.33 -23.76
C SER A 304 17.94 -10.62 -22.43
N GLY A 305 16.98 -10.55 -21.52
CA GLY A 305 17.27 -10.17 -20.15
C GLY A 305 18.30 -11.10 -19.53
N GLY A 306 19.34 -10.53 -18.93
CA GLY A 306 20.38 -11.29 -18.24
C GLY A 306 19.95 -11.75 -16.87
#